data_68c5e52ef88be4054224da2c7b3dbe97
#
_entry.id   68c5e52ef88be4054224da2c7b3dbe97
#
_cell.length_a   1.000
_cell.length_b   1.000
_cell.length_c   1.000
_cell.angle_alpha   90.00
_cell.angle_beta   90.00
_cell.angle_gamma   90.00
#
_symmetry.space_group_name_H-M   'P 1'
#
loop_
_entity.id
_entity.type
_entity.pdbx_description
1 polymer ?
#
loop_
_entity_poly.entity_id
_entity_poly.type
_entity_poly.pdbx_seq_one_letter_code
_entity_poly.pdbx_strand_id
1 'polypeptide(L)'
;MDYGLVMNIIFAAASSISEQTLIALTKLDYNIVAVLTQPDKLTGRGLKKTKNPIKCLAETLGLPVLAYKSLSNPQAYKTIKKLTPDLLITMAYGGHIPSKILKIPRIDSINIHPSLLPLWRGASPIQSAILNGDKKTGICLIRMVNELDAGPIFLSHEIQITPHDTAAILSKRLSKLSATLIQNNLNDILNKKISPIEQMHKNAVYAPKIKKRDAEITWSISAVKLLRQIKAFNPWPVSYSLLKGKHFRVWNAELNNHDNLGYPPGKIIEIRDKDILVATGEKLLALTEVQLEGRKKTTAVEFARGFDCQGLTLGC
;
A
#
# COMPACT_ATOMS: atom_id res chain seq x y z
N MET A 1 -25.84 -17.95 -33.25
CA MET A 1 -25.65 -18.15 -31.78
C MET A 1 -24.17 -18.21 -31.57
N ASP A 2 -23.62 -17.08 -31.19
CA ASP A 2 -22.19 -17.00 -30.86
C ASP A 2 -22.06 -17.55 -29.44
N TYR A 3 -21.60 -18.77 -29.29
CA TYR A 3 -21.19 -19.32 -28.00
C TYR A 3 -19.95 -18.52 -27.58
N GLY A 4 -20.18 -17.36 -26.98
CA GLY A 4 -19.11 -16.49 -26.51
C GLY A 4 -18.15 -17.28 -25.64
N LEU A 5 -16.95 -17.53 -26.18
CA LEU A 5 -15.86 -18.17 -25.45
C LEU A 5 -15.64 -17.36 -24.18
N VAL A 6 -15.92 -17.98 -23.03
CA VAL A 6 -15.65 -17.36 -21.71
C VAL A 6 -14.18 -16.98 -21.66
N MET A 7 -13.88 -15.69 -21.48
CA MET A 7 -12.50 -15.19 -21.49
C MET A 7 -11.71 -15.71 -20.28
N ASN A 8 -10.51 -16.17 -20.54
CA ASN A 8 -9.57 -16.66 -19.54
C ASN A 8 -8.77 -15.50 -18.94
N ILE A 9 -8.91 -15.29 -17.64
CA ILE A 9 -8.18 -14.26 -16.91
C ILE A 9 -7.14 -14.88 -15.97
N ILE A 10 -5.93 -14.31 -15.96
CA ILE A 10 -4.97 -14.51 -14.88
C ILE A 10 -5.00 -13.24 -14.01
N PHE A 11 -5.20 -13.41 -12.70
CA PHE A 11 -5.08 -12.33 -11.73
C PHE A 11 -3.78 -12.43 -10.96
N ALA A 12 -2.90 -11.42 -11.05
CA ALA A 12 -1.60 -11.41 -10.40
C ALA A 12 -1.57 -10.42 -9.23
N ALA A 13 -1.49 -10.92 -8.00
CA ALA A 13 -1.53 -10.11 -6.77
C ALA A 13 -0.84 -10.81 -5.60
N ALA A 14 -0.40 -10.04 -4.59
CA ALA A 14 0.23 -10.60 -3.39
C ALA A 14 -0.08 -9.83 -2.10
N SER A 15 -0.84 -8.76 -2.17
CA SER A 15 -1.16 -7.88 -1.04
C SER A 15 -2.66 -7.83 -0.79
N SER A 16 -3.06 -7.67 0.46
CA SER A 16 -4.46 -7.60 0.89
C SER A 16 -5.27 -6.47 0.24
N ILE A 17 -4.62 -5.42 -0.27
CA ILE A 17 -5.31 -4.38 -1.04
C ILE A 17 -6.04 -4.95 -2.27
N SER A 18 -5.59 -6.08 -2.79
CA SER A 18 -6.12 -6.72 -3.99
C SER A 18 -7.28 -7.69 -3.73
N GLU A 19 -7.61 -7.98 -2.45
CA GLU A 19 -8.64 -8.97 -2.08
C GLU A 19 -10.01 -8.63 -2.66
N GLN A 20 -10.45 -7.37 -2.51
CA GLN A 20 -11.76 -6.95 -3.03
C GLN A 20 -11.82 -7.02 -4.56
N THR A 21 -10.72 -6.76 -5.25
CA THR A 21 -10.63 -6.91 -6.69
C THR A 21 -10.74 -8.38 -7.11
N LEU A 22 -10.08 -9.30 -6.42
CA LEU A 22 -10.22 -10.73 -6.71
C LEU A 22 -11.68 -11.19 -6.51
N ILE A 23 -12.32 -10.81 -5.40
CA ILE A 23 -13.73 -11.10 -5.13
C ILE A 23 -14.63 -10.48 -6.22
N ALA A 24 -14.32 -9.27 -6.68
CA ALA A 24 -15.07 -8.61 -7.73
C ALA A 24 -14.98 -9.38 -9.06
N LEU A 25 -13.78 -9.85 -9.42
CA LEU A 25 -13.57 -10.64 -10.65
C LEU A 25 -14.31 -11.97 -10.63
N THR A 26 -14.48 -12.63 -9.48
CA THR A 26 -15.27 -13.90 -9.41
C THR A 26 -16.77 -13.70 -9.60
N LYS A 27 -17.25 -12.46 -9.59
CA LYS A 27 -18.68 -12.13 -9.83
C LYS A 27 -18.97 -11.76 -11.29
N LEU A 28 -17.95 -11.71 -12.12
CA LEU A 28 -18.07 -11.43 -13.54
C LEU A 28 -18.07 -12.75 -14.33
N ASP A 29 -18.65 -12.73 -15.52
CA ASP A 29 -18.74 -13.90 -16.42
C ASP A 29 -17.40 -14.18 -17.12
N TYR A 30 -16.33 -14.33 -16.33
CA TYR A 30 -14.98 -14.65 -16.79
C TYR A 30 -14.44 -15.89 -16.09
N ASN A 31 -13.58 -16.62 -16.77
CA ASN A 31 -12.89 -17.76 -16.19
C ASN A 31 -11.55 -17.33 -15.59
N ILE A 32 -11.41 -17.33 -14.28
CA ILE A 32 -10.11 -17.08 -13.61
C ILE A 32 -9.30 -18.38 -13.67
N VAL A 33 -8.48 -18.53 -14.70
CA VAL A 33 -7.67 -19.75 -14.95
C VAL A 33 -6.51 -19.90 -13.99
N ALA A 34 -6.05 -18.81 -13.36
CA ALA A 34 -5.08 -18.85 -12.27
C ALA A 34 -5.03 -17.53 -11.49
N VAL A 35 -4.74 -17.64 -10.19
CA VAL A 35 -4.28 -16.54 -9.34
C VAL A 35 -2.76 -16.66 -9.19
N LEU A 36 -2.04 -15.73 -9.81
CA LEU A 36 -0.58 -15.67 -9.77
C LEU A 36 -0.13 -14.84 -8.57
N THR A 37 0.68 -15.42 -7.68
CA THR A 37 1.05 -14.74 -6.44
C THR A 37 2.50 -15.02 -6.03
N GLN A 38 2.97 -14.32 -4.99
CA GLN A 38 4.27 -14.58 -4.37
C GLN A 38 4.16 -15.76 -3.40
N PRO A 39 5.23 -16.55 -3.23
CA PRO A 39 5.28 -17.58 -2.19
C PRO A 39 5.07 -17.01 -0.79
N ASP A 40 4.65 -17.85 0.13
CA ASP A 40 4.60 -17.53 1.55
C ASP A 40 5.97 -17.05 2.05
N LYS A 41 6.00 -16.06 2.93
CA LYS A 41 7.24 -15.48 3.45
C LYS A 41 7.47 -15.90 4.90
N LEU A 42 8.74 -16.08 5.25
CA LEU A 42 9.14 -16.18 6.66
C LEU A 42 9.15 -14.78 7.26
N THR A 43 8.38 -14.54 8.31
CA THR A 43 8.24 -13.21 8.94
C THR A 43 8.30 -13.30 10.46
N GLY A 44 8.60 -12.16 11.08
CA GLY A 44 8.63 -12.02 12.54
C GLY A 44 9.85 -12.64 13.24
N ARG A 45 9.90 -12.45 14.56
CA ARG A 45 10.90 -13.11 15.43
C ARG A 45 10.57 -14.62 15.46
N GLY A 46 11.53 -15.46 15.07
CA GLY A 46 11.33 -16.92 14.96
C GLY A 46 10.93 -17.40 13.56
N LEU A 47 11.00 -16.55 12.52
CA LEU A 47 10.81 -16.92 11.12
C LEU A 47 9.57 -17.78 10.86
N LYS A 48 8.44 -17.43 11.48
CA LYS A 48 7.17 -18.13 11.24
C LYS A 48 6.69 -17.88 9.80
N LYS A 49 6.27 -18.94 9.14
CA LYS A 49 5.72 -18.87 7.78
C LYS A 49 4.41 -18.10 7.80
N THR A 50 4.41 -16.89 7.23
CA THR A 50 3.20 -16.10 7.05
C THR A 50 2.62 -16.41 5.68
N LYS A 51 1.38 -16.87 5.68
CA LYS A 51 0.64 -17.17 4.44
C LYS A 51 0.40 -15.89 3.66
N ASN A 52 0.52 -15.98 2.35
CA ASN A 52 0.17 -14.89 1.46
C ASN A 52 -1.37 -14.68 1.47
N PRO A 53 -1.88 -13.46 1.74
CA PRO A 53 -3.33 -13.21 1.87
C PRO A 53 -4.10 -13.56 0.59
N ILE A 54 -3.54 -13.25 -0.58
CA ILE A 54 -4.19 -13.55 -1.87
C ILE A 54 -4.20 -15.05 -2.14
N LYS A 55 -3.15 -15.77 -1.75
CA LYS A 55 -3.12 -17.24 -1.84
C LYS A 55 -4.23 -17.84 -0.98
N CYS A 56 -4.36 -17.43 0.29
CA CYS A 56 -5.41 -17.91 1.17
C CYS A 56 -6.80 -17.63 0.61
N LEU A 57 -7.05 -16.42 0.13
CA LEU A 57 -8.32 -16.05 -0.46
C LEU A 57 -8.64 -16.88 -1.71
N ALA A 58 -7.67 -17.05 -2.61
CA ALA A 58 -7.84 -17.83 -3.83
C ALA A 58 -8.16 -19.30 -3.52
N GLU A 59 -7.45 -19.92 -2.56
CA GLU A 59 -7.72 -21.27 -2.07
C GLU A 59 -9.15 -21.39 -1.49
N THR A 60 -9.59 -20.40 -0.71
CA THR A 60 -10.97 -20.34 -0.16
C THR A 60 -12.04 -20.22 -1.26
N LEU A 61 -11.72 -19.53 -2.34
CA LEU A 61 -12.61 -19.36 -3.50
C LEU A 61 -12.55 -20.53 -4.50
N GLY A 62 -11.73 -21.56 -4.22
CA GLY A 62 -11.55 -22.72 -5.12
C GLY A 62 -10.80 -22.39 -6.41
N LEU A 63 -10.04 -21.28 -6.45
CA LEU A 63 -9.30 -20.85 -7.63
C LEU A 63 -7.91 -21.48 -7.72
N PRO A 64 -7.43 -21.84 -8.93
CA PRO A 64 -6.07 -22.34 -9.12
C PRO A 64 -5.02 -21.31 -8.71
N VAL A 65 -4.03 -21.68 -7.91
CA VAL A 65 -2.96 -20.80 -7.44
C VAL A 65 -1.63 -21.17 -8.06
N LEU A 66 -0.94 -20.18 -8.62
CA LEU A 66 0.43 -20.28 -9.11
C LEU A 66 1.34 -19.35 -8.27
N ALA A 67 2.25 -19.91 -7.50
CA ALA A 67 3.16 -19.15 -6.66
C ALA A 67 4.61 -19.31 -7.15
N TYR A 68 5.17 -18.23 -7.72
CA TYR A 68 6.55 -18.18 -8.21
C TYR A 68 7.34 -17.08 -7.51
N LYS A 69 8.55 -17.42 -7.06
CA LYS A 69 9.49 -16.42 -6.51
C LYS A 69 9.92 -15.40 -7.57
N SER A 70 10.01 -15.83 -8.83
CA SER A 70 10.35 -14.98 -9.97
C SER A 70 9.66 -15.51 -11.23
N LEU A 71 9.04 -14.61 -11.98
CA LEU A 71 8.45 -14.92 -13.29
C LEU A 71 9.48 -14.97 -14.43
N SER A 72 10.74 -14.68 -14.16
CA SER A 72 11.84 -14.94 -15.12
C SER A 72 12.14 -16.42 -15.24
N ASN A 73 11.65 -17.27 -14.33
CA ASN A 73 11.78 -18.73 -14.40
C ASN A 73 11.13 -19.27 -15.69
N PRO A 74 11.82 -20.10 -16.50
CA PRO A 74 11.27 -20.71 -17.71
C PRO A 74 10.00 -21.53 -17.47
N GLN A 75 9.91 -22.21 -16.31
CA GLN A 75 8.71 -22.99 -15.97
C GLN A 75 7.48 -22.09 -15.76
N ALA A 76 7.64 -20.90 -15.16
CA ALA A 76 6.56 -19.94 -15.02
C ALA A 76 6.02 -19.53 -16.39
N TYR A 77 6.90 -19.21 -17.33
CA TYR A 77 6.51 -18.87 -18.71
C TYR A 77 5.74 -20.01 -19.38
N LYS A 78 6.26 -21.24 -19.34
CA LYS A 78 5.60 -22.42 -19.94
C LYS A 78 4.22 -22.66 -19.34
N THR A 79 4.09 -22.58 -18.02
CA THR A 79 2.81 -22.80 -17.33
C THR A 79 1.80 -21.71 -17.69
N ILE A 80 2.18 -20.44 -17.63
CA ILE A 80 1.28 -19.31 -17.97
C ILE A 80 0.85 -19.39 -19.43
N LYS A 81 1.77 -19.69 -20.35
CA LYS A 81 1.44 -19.83 -21.78
C LYS A 81 0.45 -20.98 -22.04
N LYS A 82 0.59 -22.11 -21.34
CA LYS A 82 -0.32 -23.26 -21.47
C LYS A 82 -1.75 -22.94 -21.03
N LEU A 83 -1.96 -21.96 -20.15
CA LEU A 83 -3.28 -21.51 -19.69
C LEU A 83 -4.02 -20.67 -20.74
N THR A 84 -3.36 -20.29 -21.83
CA THR A 84 -3.94 -19.48 -22.92
C THR A 84 -4.78 -18.30 -22.41
N PRO A 85 -4.24 -17.43 -21.55
CA PRO A 85 -5.01 -16.32 -21.01
C PRO A 85 -5.35 -15.30 -22.09
N ASP A 86 -6.52 -14.71 -21.95
CA ASP A 86 -6.95 -13.56 -22.76
C ASP A 86 -6.50 -12.26 -22.14
N LEU A 87 -6.48 -12.22 -20.81
CA LEU A 87 -6.18 -11.03 -20.04
C LEU A 87 -5.29 -11.38 -18.83
N LEU A 88 -4.29 -10.54 -18.57
CA LEU A 88 -3.57 -10.50 -17.30
C LEU A 88 -3.97 -9.23 -16.55
N ILE A 89 -4.57 -9.37 -15.39
CA ILE A 89 -4.85 -8.25 -14.49
C ILE A 89 -3.88 -8.30 -13.33
N THR A 90 -3.23 -7.19 -13.01
CA THR A 90 -2.31 -7.10 -11.88
C THR A 90 -2.74 -6.04 -10.87
N MET A 91 -2.53 -6.30 -9.59
CA MET A 91 -2.64 -5.31 -8.51
C MET A 91 -1.74 -5.69 -7.35
N ALA A 92 -0.76 -4.84 -7.04
CA ALA A 92 0.16 -5.04 -5.91
C ALA A 92 0.77 -6.46 -5.88
N TYR A 93 1.22 -6.96 -7.03
CA TYR A 93 1.86 -8.28 -7.17
C TYR A 93 3.21 -8.36 -6.43
N GLY A 94 3.92 -7.24 -6.33
CA GLY A 94 5.15 -7.12 -5.56
C GLY A 94 6.38 -7.81 -6.16
N GLY A 95 6.31 -8.26 -7.41
CA GLY A 95 7.41 -8.82 -8.19
C GLY A 95 7.46 -8.24 -9.59
N HIS A 96 8.63 -8.35 -10.23
CA HIS A 96 8.77 -7.96 -11.63
C HIS A 96 8.05 -8.93 -12.56
N ILE A 97 7.27 -8.42 -13.51
CA ILE A 97 6.63 -9.20 -14.57
C ILE A 97 7.40 -8.93 -15.86
N PRO A 98 8.16 -9.91 -16.37
CA PRO A 98 8.95 -9.74 -17.57
C PRO A 98 8.09 -9.48 -18.81
N SER A 99 8.61 -8.71 -19.76
CA SER A 99 7.94 -8.39 -21.03
C SER A 99 7.41 -9.62 -21.78
N LYS A 100 8.15 -10.74 -21.73
CA LYS A 100 7.70 -12.01 -22.34
C LYS A 100 6.43 -12.57 -21.72
N ILE A 101 6.16 -12.29 -20.43
CA ILE A 101 4.91 -12.68 -19.75
C ILE A 101 3.79 -11.71 -20.12
N LEU A 102 4.08 -10.40 -20.17
CA LEU A 102 3.09 -9.37 -20.56
C LEU A 102 2.53 -9.58 -21.97
N LYS A 103 3.28 -10.26 -22.84
CA LYS A 103 2.90 -10.57 -24.25
C LYS A 103 2.18 -11.90 -24.41
N ILE A 104 1.95 -12.68 -23.34
CA ILE A 104 1.23 -13.96 -23.44
C ILE A 104 -0.28 -13.75 -23.61
N PRO A 105 -0.95 -12.85 -22.85
CA PRO A 105 -2.38 -12.65 -23.00
C PRO A 105 -2.75 -12.20 -24.40
N ARG A 106 -3.87 -12.73 -24.94
CA ARG A 106 -4.30 -12.47 -26.33
C ARG A 106 -4.82 -11.05 -26.52
N ILE A 107 -5.39 -10.43 -25.46
CA ILE A 107 -6.03 -9.12 -25.55
C ILE A 107 -5.13 -8.06 -24.94
N ASP A 108 -4.84 -8.13 -23.63
CA ASP A 108 -4.06 -7.09 -22.95
C ASP A 108 -3.48 -7.58 -21.61
N SER A 109 -2.58 -6.75 -21.05
CA SER A 109 -2.11 -6.86 -19.66
C SER A 109 -2.39 -5.53 -18.97
N ILE A 110 -3.22 -5.55 -17.91
CA ILE A 110 -3.71 -4.36 -17.21
C ILE A 110 -3.16 -4.34 -15.78
N ASN A 111 -2.70 -3.18 -15.33
CA ASN A 111 -2.35 -2.96 -13.92
C ASN A 111 -3.34 -2.00 -13.25
N ILE A 112 -3.73 -2.33 -12.04
CA ILE A 112 -4.55 -1.49 -11.16
C ILE A 112 -3.58 -0.78 -10.21
N HIS A 113 -3.30 0.49 -10.49
CA HIS A 113 -2.32 1.27 -9.76
C HIS A 113 -2.99 2.22 -8.77
N PRO A 114 -2.63 2.18 -7.45
CA PRO A 114 -3.29 2.98 -6.43
C PRO A 114 -2.70 4.39 -6.29
N SER A 115 -2.69 5.14 -7.40
CA SER A 115 -2.42 6.59 -7.44
C SER A 115 -3.06 7.24 -8.67
N LEU A 116 -3.04 8.55 -8.73
CA LEU A 116 -3.40 9.34 -9.91
C LEU A 116 -2.16 9.54 -10.79
N LEU A 117 -1.88 8.55 -11.66
CA LEU A 117 -0.73 8.62 -12.57
C LEU A 117 -0.82 9.86 -13.48
N PRO A 118 0.33 10.48 -13.80
CA PRO A 118 1.70 9.98 -13.68
C PRO A 118 2.36 10.20 -12.30
N LEU A 119 1.62 10.64 -11.28
CA LEU A 119 2.14 10.80 -9.92
C LEU A 119 2.27 9.43 -9.22
N TRP A 120 3.38 9.25 -8.49
CA TRP A 120 3.62 8.11 -7.62
C TRP A 120 3.73 6.77 -8.36
N ARG A 121 4.38 6.74 -9.53
CA ARG A 121 4.81 5.47 -10.15
C ARG A 121 5.69 4.70 -9.19
N GLY A 122 5.50 3.38 -9.05
CA GLY A 122 6.40 2.54 -8.26
C GLY A 122 5.76 1.84 -7.06
N ALA A 123 6.60 1.59 -6.02
CA ALA A 123 6.29 0.57 -5.02
C ALA A 123 5.39 1.01 -3.87
N SER A 124 5.29 2.31 -3.58
CA SER A 124 4.65 2.81 -2.35
C SER A 124 3.78 4.06 -2.60
N PRO A 125 2.89 4.05 -3.60
CA PRO A 125 2.12 5.23 -4.01
C PRO A 125 1.23 5.78 -2.89
N ILE A 126 0.57 4.91 -2.10
CA ILE A 126 -0.33 5.30 -1.01
C ILE A 126 0.43 6.06 0.07
N GLN A 127 1.55 5.52 0.51
CA GLN A 127 2.39 6.15 1.53
C GLN A 127 3.00 7.45 1.03
N SER A 128 3.44 7.48 -0.22
CA SER A 128 4.04 8.68 -0.83
C SER A 128 3.04 9.84 -0.92
N ALA A 129 1.79 9.58 -1.29
CA ALA A 129 0.74 10.59 -1.30
C ALA A 129 0.49 11.17 0.10
N ILE A 130 0.44 10.33 1.14
CA ILE A 130 0.25 10.79 2.53
C ILE A 130 1.47 11.59 3.01
N LEU A 131 2.70 11.11 2.77
CA LEU A 131 3.95 11.78 3.15
C LEU A 131 4.05 13.17 2.52
N ASN A 132 3.71 13.28 1.24
CA ASN A 132 3.70 14.55 0.52
C ASN A 132 2.58 15.50 1.02
N GLY A 133 1.54 14.94 1.62
CA GLY A 133 0.35 15.69 2.07
C GLY A 133 -0.59 16.04 0.94
N ASP A 134 -0.68 15.16 -0.04
CA ASP A 134 -1.63 15.25 -1.12
C ASP A 134 -3.06 15.30 -0.57
N LYS A 135 -3.90 16.09 -1.19
CA LYS A 135 -5.32 16.18 -0.82
C LYS A 135 -6.16 15.10 -1.48
N LYS A 136 -5.68 14.55 -2.59
CA LYS A 136 -6.36 13.56 -3.41
C LYS A 136 -5.39 12.45 -3.80
N THR A 137 -5.95 11.27 -3.99
CA THR A 137 -5.30 10.12 -4.62
C THR A 137 -6.36 9.35 -5.41
N GLY A 138 -6.07 8.16 -5.90
CA GLY A 138 -7.08 7.40 -6.64
C GLY A 138 -6.58 6.06 -7.12
N ILE A 139 -7.31 5.50 -8.07
CA ILE A 139 -6.94 4.29 -8.80
C ILE A 139 -6.84 4.64 -10.28
N CYS A 140 -5.77 4.18 -10.94
CA CYS A 140 -5.66 4.16 -12.39
C CYS A 140 -5.66 2.71 -12.89
N LEU A 141 -6.45 2.43 -13.92
CA LEU A 141 -6.32 1.21 -14.72
C LEU A 141 -5.43 1.55 -15.92
N ILE A 142 -4.29 0.88 -16.04
CA ILE A 142 -3.30 1.16 -17.09
C ILE A 142 -2.97 -0.10 -17.89
N ARG A 143 -2.64 0.06 -19.17
CA ARG A 143 -1.98 -0.98 -19.94
C ARG A 143 -0.56 -1.15 -19.40
N MET A 144 -0.12 -2.39 -19.25
CA MET A 144 1.24 -2.66 -18.81
C MET A 144 2.23 -2.55 -19.96
N VAL A 145 3.33 -1.85 -19.71
CA VAL A 145 4.49 -1.74 -20.60
C VAL A 145 5.76 -2.13 -19.84
N ASN A 146 6.92 -2.14 -20.52
CA ASN A 146 8.18 -2.48 -19.88
C ASN A 146 8.60 -1.49 -18.79
N GLU A 147 8.29 -0.22 -18.99
CA GLU A 147 8.59 0.82 -18.01
C GLU A 147 7.58 0.77 -16.86
N LEU A 148 8.10 0.94 -15.63
CA LEU A 148 7.31 0.83 -14.41
C LEU A 148 6.18 1.86 -14.38
N ASP A 149 4.95 1.38 -14.36
CA ASP A 149 3.70 2.15 -14.26
C ASP A 149 3.57 3.30 -15.29
N ALA A 150 4.26 3.19 -16.43
CA ALA A 150 4.34 4.23 -17.46
C ALA A 150 3.36 4.05 -18.62
N GLY A 151 2.63 2.96 -18.69
CA GLY A 151 1.72 2.66 -19.78
C GLY A 151 0.48 3.55 -19.84
N PRO A 152 -0.23 3.54 -20.99
CA PRO A 152 -1.42 4.36 -21.19
C PRO A 152 -2.52 4.05 -20.19
N ILE A 153 -3.27 5.08 -19.79
CA ILE A 153 -4.34 5.00 -18.77
C ILE A 153 -5.68 4.76 -19.48
N PHE A 154 -6.35 3.66 -19.19
CA PHE A 154 -7.71 3.39 -19.61
C PHE A 154 -8.71 4.29 -18.88
N LEU A 155 -8.58 4.38 -17.57
CA LEU A 155 -9.38 5.26 -16.73
C LEU A 155 -8.70 5.54 -15.41
N SER A 156 -9.10 6.64 -14.78
CA SER A 156 -8.71 6.98 -13.42
C SER A 156 -9.93 7.44 -12.62
N HIS A 157 -9.90 7.19 -11.32
CA HIS A 157 -10.91 7.69 -10.40
C HIS A 157 -10.26 8.22 -9.14
N GLU A 158 -10.57 9.48 -8.80
CA GLU A 158 -10.00 10.17 -7.64
C GLU A 158 -10.83 9.99 -6.37
N ILE A 159 -10.16 10.00 -5.22
CA ILE A 159 -10.77 10.13 -3.90
C ILE A 159 -10.00 11.13 -3.05
N GLN A 160 -10.68 11.77 -2.11
CA GLN A 160 -10.03 12.66 -1.15
C GLN A 160 -9.23 11.85 -0.12
N ILE A 161 -8.03 12.35 0.23
CA ILE A 161 -7.29 11.89 1.41
C ILE A 161 -7.79 12.72 2.59
N THR A 162 -8.37 12.06 3.59
CA THR A 162 -8.92 12.73 4.76
C THR A 162 -7.89 12.88 5.88
N PRO A 163 -8.09 13.81 6.83
CA PRO A 163 -7.22 13.94 8.00
C PRO A 163 -7.11 12.66 8.85
N HIS A 164 -8.06 11.73 8.74
CA HIS A 164 -8.07 10.47 9.49
C HIS A 164 -7.41 9.31 8.74
N ASP A 165 -7.03 9.49 7.47
CA ASP A 165 -6.46 8.41 6.68
C ASP A 165 -5.02 8.09 7.12
N THR A 166 -4.83 6.89 7.64
CA THR A 166 -3.54 6.21 7.63
C THR A 166 -3.38 5.43 6.33
N ALA A 167 -2.17 4.93 6.04
CA ALA A 167 -1.97 4.08 4.87
C ALA A 167 -2.87 2.83 4.91
N ALA A 168 -3.16 2.28 6.10
CA ALA A 168 -4.10 1.17 6.25
C ALA A 168 -5.52 1.55 5.86
N ILE A 169 -6.03 2.68 6.35
CA ILE A 169 -7.40 3.15 6.08
C ILE A 169 -7.55 3.49 4.60
N LEU A 170 -6.62 4.26 4.05
CA LEU A 170 -6.63 4.66 2.65
C LEU A 170 -6.52 3.44 1.72
N SER A 171 -5.67 2.46 2.06
CA SER A 171 -5.56 1.21 1.32
C SER A 171 -6.88 0.43 1.25
N LYS A 172 -7.65 0.37 2.36
CA LYS A 172 -8.98 -0.27 2.37
C LYS A 172 -9.98 0.46 1.48
N ARG A 173 -9.95 1.79 1.48
CA ARG A 173 -10.82 2.63 0.62
C ARG A 173 -10.47 2.42 -0.86
N LEU A 174 -9.18 2.42 -1.21
CA LEU A 174 -8.70 2.17 -2.57
C LEU A 174 -8.96 0.73 -3.02
N SER A 175 -8.90 -0.25 -2.12
CA SER A 175 -9.26 -1.64 -2.41
C SER A 175 -10.73 -1.79 -2.84
N LYS A 176 -11.65 -1.12 -2.14
CA LYS A 176 -13.07 -1.11 -2.53
C LYS A 176 -13.29 -0.40 -3.87
N LEU A 177 -12.63 0.75 -4.05
CA LEU A 177 -12.70 1.50 -5.30
C LEU A 177 -12.20 0.68 -6.49
N SER A 178 -11.08 -0.02 -6.36
CA SER A 178 -10.53 -0.86 -7.43
C SER A 178 -11.49 -1.98 -7.84
N ALA A 179 -12.17 -2.60 -6.88
CA ALA A 179 -13.20 -3.60 -7.13
C ALA A 179 -14.38 -3.02 -7.95
N THR A 180 -14.89 -1.86 -7.54
CA THR A 180 -15.98 -1.16 -8.25
C THR A 180 -15.56 -0.79 -9.69
N LEU A 181 -14.34 -0.25 -9.86
CA LEU A 181 -13.87 0.14 -11.19
C LEU A 181 -13.73 -1.05 -12.14
N ILE A 182 -13.20 -2.16 -11.65
CA ILE A 182 -13.09 -3.38 -12.47
C ILE A 182 -14.48 -3.92 -12.83
N GLN A 183 -15.41 -4.02 -11.88
CA GLN A 183 -16.76 -4.52 -12.15
C GLN A 183 -17.50 -3.68 -13.21
N ASN A 184 -17.37 -2.36 -13.12
CA ASN A 184 -18.14 -1.47 -13.98
C ASN A 184 -17.52 -1.22 -15.36
N ASN A 185 -16.20 -1.38 -15.50
CA ASN A 185 -15.51 -0.89 -16.70
C ASN A 185 -14.72 -1.96 -17.47
N LEU A 186 -14.50 -3.16 -16.89
CA LEU A 186 -13.67 -4.17 -17.54
C LEU A 186 -14.25 -4.58 -18.91
N ASN A 187 -15.56 -4.77 -19.00
CA ASN A 187 -16.25 -5.08 -20.26
C ASN A 187 -16.05 -4.00 -21.33
N ASP A 188 -16.14 -2.73 -20.94
CA ASP A 188 -15.99 -1.61 -21.88
C ASP A 188 -14.53 -1.44 -22.33
N ILE A 189 -13.56 -1.75 -21.48
CA ILE A 189 -12.14 -1.82 -21.85
C ILE A 189 -11.91 -2.94 -22.87
N LEU A 190 -12.42 -4.16 -22.59
CA LEU A 190 -12.26 -5.33 -23.46
C LEU A 190 -12.95 -5.16 -24.81
N ASN A 191 -14.13 -4.53 -24.84
CA ASN A 191 -14.86 -4.21 -26.04
C ASN A 191 -14.33 -2.95 -26.77
N LYS A 192 -13.19 -2.39 -26.33
CA LYS A 192 -12.54 -1.20 -26.91
C LYS A 192 -13.42 0.05 -26.93
N LYS A 193 -14.42 0.14 -26.05
CA LYS A 193 -15.23 1.35 -25.86
C LYS A 193 -14.46 2.42 -25.08
N ILE A 194 -13.50 1.99 -24.26
CA ILE A 194 -12.58 2.86 -23.53
C ILE A 194 -11.19 2.74 -24.18
N SER A 195 -10.74 3.81 -24.82
CA SER A 195 -9.39 3.89 -25.40
C SER A 195 -8.41 4.43 -24.38
N PRO A 196 -7.25 3.80 -24.20
CA PRO A 196 -6.26 4.29 -23.23
C PRO A 196 -5.56 5.54 -23.75
N ILE A 197 -5.24 6.46 -22.85
CA ILE A 197 -4.58 7.74 -23.12
C ILE A 197 -3.15 7.70 -22.58
N GLU A 198 -2.17 8.15 -23.39
CA GLU A 198 -0.77 8.21 -22.99
C GLU A 198 -0.55 9.15 -21.80
N GLN A 199 0.33 8.75 -20.91
CA GLN A 199 0.70 9.58 -19.77
C GLN A 199 1.63 10.73 -20.18
N MET A 200 1.51 11.87 -19.55
CA MET A 200 2.48 12.97 -19.68
C MET A 200 3.75 12.66 -18.87
N HIS A 201 4.70 11.95 -19.47
CA HIS A 201 5.91 11.43 -18.80
C HIS A 201 6.74 12.51 -18.09
N LYS A 202 6.75 13.76 -18.59
CA LYS A 202 7.45 14.88 -17.95
C LYS A 202 6.95 15.23 -16.55
N ASN A 203 5.71 14.83 -16.23
CA ASN A 203 5.08 15.06 -14.94
C ASN A 203 5.20 13.84 -13.99
N ALA A 204 5.96 12.82 -14.38
CA ALA A 204 6.07 11.60 -13.59
C ALA A 204 6.82 11.84 -12.28
N VAL A 205 6.21 11.39 -11.18
CA VAL A 205 6.80 11.36 -9.85
C VAL A 205 6.86 9.92 -9.39
N TYR A 206 7.97 9.55 -8.73
CA TYR A 206 8.22 8.18 -8.34
C TYR A 206 8.05 7.96 -6.84
N ALA A 207 7.44 6.83 -6.47
CA ALA A 207 7.24 6.35 -5.11
C ALA A 207 8.20 5.19 -4.81
N PRO A 208 9.36 5.44 -4.18
CA PRO A 208 10.34 4.41 -3.89
C PRO A 208 9.82 3.38 -2.90
N LYS A 209 10.46 2.22 -2.86
CA LYS A 209 10.16 1.19 -1.87
C LYS A 209 10.58 1.66 -0.48
N ILE A 210 9.65 1.64 0.47
CA ILE A 210 9.89 2.00 1.86
C ILE A 210 10.78 0.96 2.54
N LYS A 211 11.74 1.45 3.33
CA LYS A 211 12.64 0.67 4.18
C LYS A 211 12.33 0.94 5.64
N LYS A 212 12.69 0.02 6.53
CA LYS A 212 12.44 0.19 7.98
C LYS A 212 13.09 1.45 8.56
N ARG A 213 14.30 1.78 8.09
CA ARG A 213 15.02 2.99 8.52
C ARG A 213 14.31 4.30 8.18
N ASP A 214 13.49 4.31 7.11
CA ASP A 214 12.78 5.51 6.68
C ASP A 214 11.70 5.94 7.70
N ALA A 215 11.37 5.04 8.65
CA ALA A 215 10.39 5.28 9.70
C ALA A 215 10.98 5.88 11.00
N GLU A 216 12.27 6.11 11.06
CA GLU A 216 12.89 6.80 12.18
C GLU A 216 12.39 8.24 12.27
N ILE A 217 12.00 8.67 13.46
CA ILE A 217 11.46 10.01 13.68
C ILE A 217 12.62 10.99 13.93
N THR A 218 12.72 12.00 13.09
CA THR A 218 13.61 13.14 13.29
C THR A 218 12.82 14.28 13.93
N TRP A 219 12.89 14.41 15.24
CA TRP A 219 12.05 15.35 16.00
C TRP A 219 12.25 16.83 15.63
N SER A 220 13.37 17.19 15.01
CA SER A 220 13.67 18.57 14.57
C SER A 220 12.87 19.05 13.36
N ILE A 221 12.09 18.18 12.69
CA ILE A 221 11.17 18.60 11.63
C ILE A 221 9.80 18.99 12.21
N SER A 222 8.96 19.66 11.41
CA SER A 222 7.66 20.16 11.91
C SER A 222 6.69 19.04 12.28
N ALA A 223 5.83 19.28 13.26
CA ALA A 223 4.79 18.36 13.70
C ALA A 223 3.88 17.88 12.55
N VAL A 224 3.60 18.74 11.58
CA VAL A 224 2.80 18.40 10.38
C VAL A 224 3.48 17.30 9.56
N LYS A 225 4.79 17.42 9.32
CA LYS A 225 5.55 16.41 8.57
C LYS A 225 5.64 15.10 9.34
N LEU A 226 5.87 15.16 10.66
CA LEU A 226 5.90 13.97 11.53
C LEU A 226 4.55 13.27 11.57
N LEU A 227 3.44 14.02 11.66
CA LEU A 227 2.10 13.44 11.62
C LEU A 227 1.84 12.71 10.30
N ARG A 228 2.25 13.28 9.16
CA ARG A 228 2.16 12.62 7.86
C ARG A 228 2.98 11.34 7.82
N GLN A 229 4.21 11.36 8.36
CA GLN A 229 5.08 10.18 8.47
C GLN A 229 4.43 9.07 9.31
N ILE A 230 3.89 9.39 10.49
CA ILE A 230 3.21 8.45 11.37
C ILE A 230 2.02 7.80 10.64
N LYS A 231 1.20 8.58 9.96
CA LYS A 231 0.05 8.10 9.20
C LYS A 231 0.45 7.25 8.00
N ALA A 232 1.45 7.69 7.23
CA ALA A 232 1.94 6.98 6.05
C ALA A 232 2.56 5.62 6.42
N PHE A 233 3.19 5.52 7.58
CA PHE A 233 3.86 4.30 8.00
C PHE A 233 3.04 3.42 8.94
N ASN A 234 1.79 3.75 9.16
CA ASN A 234 0.84 2.89 9.87
C ASN A 234 0.04 2.03 8.87
N PRO A 235 0.14 0.68 8.88
CA PRO A 235 0.67 -0.17 9.96
C PRO A 235 2.11 -0.64 9.77
N TRP A 236 2.80 -0.26 8.71
CA TRP A 236 4.17 -0.69 8.42
C TRP A 236 4.94 0.42 7.71
N PRO A 237 6.22 0.65 8.09
CA PRO A 237 7.02 -0.07 9.10
C PRO A 237 6.77 0.37 10.55
N VAL A 238 5.90 1.33 10.79
CA VAL A 238 5.59 2.07 12.03
C VAL A 238 6.70 3.03 12.39
N SER A 239 6.37 4.31 12.50
CA SER A 239 7.32 5.35 12.91
C SER A 239 7.84 5.08 14.31
N TYR A 240 9.14 5.25 14.51
CA TYR A 240 9.79 4.96 15.78
C TYR A 240 10.85 6.01 16.14
N SER A 241 11.12 6.09 17.41
CA SER A 241 12.22 6.84 18.03
C SER A 241 12.91 5.96 19.06
N LEU A 242 13.86 6.52 19.80
CA LEU A 242 14.43 5.89 20.99
C LEU A 242 13.88 6.55 22.25
N LEU A 243 13.71 5.77 23.31
CA LEU A 243 13.42 6.23 24.67
C LEU A 243 14.30 5.43 25.63
N LYS A 244 15.26 6.10 26.25
CA LYS A 244 16.27 5.44 27.10
C LYS A 244 16.93 4.24 26.39
N GLY A 245 17.36 4.43 25.12
CA GLY A 245 18.01 3.43 24.29
C GLY A 245 17.11 2.29 23.76
N LYS A 246 15.79 2.29 24.04
CA LYS A 246 14.84 1.28 23.58
C LYS A 246 14.00 1.82 22.43
N HIS A 247 13.63 0.96 21.45
CA HIS A 247 12.71 1.36 20.40
C HIS A 247 11.34 1.75 20.96
N PHE A 248 10.95 2.98 20.68
CA PHE A 248 9.66 3.55 21.04
C PHE A 248 8.88 3.85 19.76
N ARG A 249 7.87 3.03 19.44
CA ARG A 249 7.05 3.19 18.25
C ARG A 249 5.90 4.12 18.51
N VAL A 250 5.61 4.98 17.55
CA VAL A 250 4.46 5.88 17.54
C VAL A 250 3.48 5.36 16.49
N TRP A 251 2.36 4.83 16.97
CA TRP A 251 1.33 4.26 16.12
C TRP A 251 0.32 5.29 15.65
N ASN A 252 0.00 6.26 16.52
CA ASN A 252 -0.91 7.32 16.17
C ASN A 252 -0.55 8.61 16.94
N ALA A 253 -0.86 9.74 16.32
CA ALA A 253 -0.66 11.07 16.87
C ALA A 253 -1.67 12.05 16.28
N GLU A 254 -1.82 13.20 16.93
CA GLU A 254 -2.61 14.34 16.48
C GLU A 254 -1.77 15.61 16.50
N LEU A 255 -2.10 16.54 15.59
CA LEU A 255 -1.47 17.83 15.57
C LEU A 255 -1.97 18.65 16.76
N ASN A 256 -1.03 19.17 17.55
CA ASN A 256 -1.33 20.21 18.50
C ASN A 256 -0.89 21.56 17.90
N ASN A 257 -1.81 22.51 17.83
CA ASN A 257 -1.57 23.80 17.17
C ASN A 257 -0.74 24.78 17.98
N HIS A 258 -0.41 24.47 19.25
CA HIS A 258 0.48 25.33 20.03
C HIS A 258 1.89 25.29 19.45
N ASP A 259 2.51 26.45 19.40
CA ASP A 259 3.90 26.59 18.99
C ASP A 259 4.85 25.93 20.00
N ASN A 260 6.00 25.48 19.52
CA ASN A 260 7.06 25.00 20.39
C ASN A 260 7.73 26.23 21.04
N LEU A 261 7.40 26.50 22.29
CA LEU A 261 7.89 27.64 23.09
C LEU A 261 9.38 27.48 23.52
N GLY A 262 10.25 27.01 22.62
CA GLY A 262 11.68 26.87 22.86
C GLY A 262 12.09 25.53 23.51
N TYR A 263 11.20 24.56 23.61
CA TYR A 263 11.56 23.22 24.07
C TYR A 263 12.43 22.49 23.04
N PRO A 264 13.45 21.75 23.49
CA PRO A 264 14.26 20.93 22.60
C PRO A 264 13.38 19.90 21.85
N PRO A 265 13.57 19.69 20.54
CA PRO A 265 12.84 18.67 19.79
C PRO A 265 12.97 17.27 20.42
N GLY A 266 11.87 16.54 20.51
CA GLY A 266 11.79 15.24 21.17
C GLY A 266 11.50 15.31 22.68
N LYS A 267 11.50 16.49 23.30
CA LYS A 267 11.17 16.66 24.71
C LYS A 267 9.72 16.31 24.98
N ILE A 268 9.45 15.40 25.90
CA ILE A 268 8.12 15.14 26.45
C ILE A 268 7.79 16.26 27.41
N ILE A 269 6.83 17.10 27.02
CA ILE A 269 6.49 18.33 27.76
C ILE A 269 5.47 18.03 28.84
N GLU A 270 4.42 17.29 28.47
CA GLU A 270 3.25 17.10 29.31
C GLU A 270 2.59 15.76 29.03
N ILE A 271 2.08 15.12 30.06
CA ILE A 271 1.20 13.95 29.99
C ILE A 271 -0.20 14.44 30.30
N ARG A 272 -1.11 14.34 29.30
CA ARG A 272 -2.49 14.81 29.43
C ARG A 272 -3.44 13.62 29.51
N ASP A 273 -4.74 13.89 29.72
CA ASP A 273 -5.75 12.83 29.91
C ASP A 273 -5.91 11.87 28.73
N LYS A 274 -5.51 12.27 27.51
CA LYS A 274 -5.68 11.48 26.29
C LYS A 274 -4.41 11.26 25.47
N ASP A 275 -3.32 11.95 25.76
CA ASP A 275 -2.10 11.93 24.96
C ASP A 275 -0.84 12.35 25.75
N ILE A 276 0.30 12.16 25.10
CA ILE A 276 1.62 12.67 25.53
C ILE A 276 2.05 13.77 24.56
N LEU A 277 2.28 14.96 25.06
CA LEU A 277 2.69 16.11 24.27
C LEU A 277 4.20 16.17 24.13
N VAL A 278 4.67 16.21 22.88
CA VAL A 278 6.09 16.18 22.52
C VAL A 278 6.46 17.40 21.68
N ALA A 279 7.58 18.04 21.99
CA ALA A 279 8.13 19.12 21.21
C ALA A 279 8.69 18.63 19.87
N THR A 280 8.46 19.41 18.82
CA THR A 280 9.03 19.17 17.48
C THR A 280 9.77 20.42 17.00
N GLY A 281 10.27 20.42 15.78
CA GLY A 281 10.98 21.59 15.26
C GLY A 281 10.13 22.86 15.13
N GLU A 282 8.80 22.76 15.02
CA GLU A 282 7.96 23.92 14.78
C GLU A 282 6.73 24.00 15.70
N LYS A 283 5.98 22.90 15.85
CA LYS A 283 4.78 22.83 16.70
C LYS A 283 4.93 21.70 17.69
N LEU A 284 3.85 21.39 18.41
CA LEU A 284 3.80 20.25 19.30
C LEU A 284 3.05 19.11 18.64
N LEU A 285 3.43 17.87 18.96
CA LEU A 285 2.79 16.66 18.51
C LEU A 285 2.21 15.89 19.71
N ALA A 286 0.92 15.57 19.64
CA ALA A 286 0.21 14.82 20.67
C ALA A 286 0.22 13.33 20.30
N LEU A 287 0.99 12.50 21.00
CA LEU A 287 1.04 11.06 20.79
C LEU A 287 -0.15 10.40 21.47
N THR A 288 -0.94 9.62 20.73
CA THR A 288 -2.16 8.97 21.24
C THR A 288 -2.00 7.47 21.42
N GLU A 289 -1.26 6.79 20.53
CA GLU A 289 -0.97 5.36 20.61
C GLU A 289 0.52 5.10 20.44
N VAL A 290 1.10 4.35 21.36
CA VAL A 290 2.55 4.09 21.40
C VAL A 290 2.87 2.63 21.74
N GLN A 291 4.12 2.24 21.55
CA GLN A 291 4.61 0.91 21.91
C GLN A 291 6.09 0.95 22.25
N LEU A 292 6.44 0.68 23.49
CA LEU A 292 7.83 0.46 23.90
C LEU A 292 8.29 -0.94 23.50
N GLU A 293 9.54 -1.06 23.15
CA GLU A 293 10.16 -2.36 22.83
C GLU A 293 9.89 -3.41 23.90
N GLY A 294 9.48 -4.62 23.46
CA GLY A 294 9.11 -5.72 24.36
C GLY A 294 7.71 -5.62 24.98
N ARG A 295 6.98 -4.51 24.78
CA ARG A 295 5.60 -4.33 25.29
C ARG A 295 4.57 -4.40 24.16
N LYS A 296 3.30 -4.52 24.54
CA LYS A 296 2.16 -4.41 23.60
C LYS A 296 1.92 -2.94 23.22
N LYS A 297 1.28 -2.71 22.08
CA LYS A 297 0.73 -1.41 21.70
C LYS A 297 -0.33 -1.02 22.71
N THR A 298 -0.32 0.23 23.16
CA THR A 298 -1.25 0.77 24.17
C THR A 298 -1.54 2.24 23.89
N THR A 299 -2.52 2.83 24.56
CA THR A 299 -2.69 4.28 24.55
C THR A 299 -1.47 4.96 25.20
N ALA A 300 -1.20 6.21 24.79
CA ALA A 300 -0.08 6.96 25.36
C ALA A 300 -0.24 7.21 26.86
N VAL A 301 -1.48 7.38 27.31
CA VAL A 301 -1.81 7.59 28.74
C VAL A 301 -1.56 6.33 29.58
N GLU A 302 -2.02 5.16 29.09
CA GLU A 302 -1.72 3.90 29.79
C GLU A 302 -0.22 3.61 29.84
N PHE A 303 0.50 3.96 28.77
CA PHE A 303 1.96 3.87 28.76
C PHE A 303 2.57 4.77 29.87
N ALA A 304 2.14 6.04 29.97
CA ALA A 304 2.66 6.99 30.94
C ALA A 304 2.34 6.61 32.40
N ARG A 305 1.18 6.00 32.65
CA ARG A 305 0.84 5.48 34.01
C ARG A 305 1.81 4.39 34.47
N GLY A 306 2.33 3.59 33.54
CA GLY A 306 3.28 2.51 33.84
C GLY A 306 4.74 2.84 33.59
N PHE A 307 5.06 4.07 33.19
CA PHE A 307 6.42 4.51 32.86
C PHE A 307 6.54 6.03 32.99
N ASP A 308 7.25 6.46 34.03
CA ASP A 308 7.52 7.89 34.19
C ASP A 308 8.38 8.41 33.05
N CYS A 309 7.74 9.16 32.15
CA CYS A 309 8.35 9.69 30.95
C CYS A 309 8.30 11.22 30.85
N GLN A 310 7.64 11.90 31.76
CA GLN A 310 7.57 13.36 31.74
C GLN A 310 8.97 13.97 31.84
N GLY A 311 9.23 14.94 31.00
CA GLY A 311 10.53 15.60 30.96
C GLY A 311 11.65 14.79 30.29
N LEU A 312 11.44 13.53 29.88
CA LEU A 312 12.42 12.80 29.09
C LEU A 312 12.46 13.31 27.64
N THR A 313 13.53 12.96 26.92
CA THR A 313 13.69 13.32 25.51
C THR A 313 13.69 12.05 24.67
N LEU A 314 12.88 12.04 23.61
CA LEU A 314 12.84 10.99 22.59
C LEU A 314 13.96 11.22 21.59
N GLY A 315 14.58 10.13 21.11
CA GLY A 315 15.71 10.20 20.17
C GLY A 315 17.06 9.99 20.85
N CYS A 316 17.05 9.72 22.16
CA CYS A 316 18.27 9.43 22.95
C CYS A 316 18.27 8.00 23.45
#